data_9bc589e306f17df8e14a019ebeeded80
#
_entry.id   9bc589e306f17df8e14a019ebeeded80
#
_cell.length_a   1.000
_cell.length_b   1.000
_cell.length_c   1.000
_cell.angle_alpha   90.00
_cell.angle_beta   90.00
_cell.angle_gamma   90.00
#
_symmetry.space_group_name_H-M   'P 1'
#
loop_
_entity.id
_entity.type
_entity.pdbx_description
1 polymer ?
#
loop_
_entity_poly.entity_id
_entity_poly.type
_entity_poly.pdbx_seq_one_letter_code
_entity_poly.pdbx_strand_id
1 'polypeptide(L)'
;MRRYFGRKLLIYVITFILAVTVDWAIPRFMPGNPVEILIARAGLKAESAKLIYSYYMKAFGLNVPIWRQYLNFWIALFHGDLGVSLWLFPQPVMKIIKQAVPYDILLLLPAILLSWLAGNKFGAYAARSKWLDNTISPLAYILQATPYMWLGMLLAWLCGVRLHLLPFSGAYSNAMMPSFSWSFVWSLLQHWILPFA
;
A
#
# COMPACT_ATOMS: atom_id res chain seq x y z
N MET A 1 -28.43 1.77 -23.45
CA MET A 1 -27.22 1.18 -22.84
C MET A 1 -25.92 1.90 -23.26
N ARG A 2 -25.62 2.12 -24.53
CA ARG A 2 -24.37 2.78 -25.00
C ARG A 2 -24.11 4.16 -24.35
N ARG A 3 -25.12 5.04 -24.21
CA ARG A 3 -24.96 6.36 -23.54
C ARG A 3 -24.62 6.24 -22.04
N TYR A 4 -25.15 5.24 -21.35
CA TYR A 4 -24.87 4.99 -19.94
C TYR A 4 -23.42 4.54 -19.72
N PHE A 5 -22.96 3.57 -20.54
CA PHE A 5 -21.57 3.10 -20.48
C PHE A 5 -20.57 4.20 -20.86
N GLY A 6 -20.87 4.98 -21.92
CA GLY A 6 -20.01 6.10 -22.31
C GLY A 6 -19.88 7.17 -21.22
N ARG A 7 -20.98 7.53 -20.57
CA ARG A 7 -20.96 8.48 -19.44
C ARG A 7 -20.18 7.95 -18.25
N LYS A 8 -20.34 6.68 -17.89
CA LYS A 8 -19.56 6.05 -16.80
C LYS A 8 -18.07 6.00 -17.12
N LEU A 9 -17.72 5.56 -18.31
CA LEU A 9 -16.32 5.51 -18.76
C LEU A 9 -15.67 6.89 -18.69
N LEU A 10 -16.36 7.93 -19.18
CA LEU A 10 -15.89 9.32 -19.12
C LEU A 10 -15.63 9.74 -17.66
N ILE A 11 -16.56 9.46 -16.75
CA ILE A 11 -16.41 9.77 -15.33
C ILE A 11 -15.17 9.07 -14.76
N TYR A 12 -15.00 7.78 -15.03
CA TYR A 12 -13.83 7.02 -14.54
C TYR A 12 -12.51 7.56 -15.07
N VAL A 13 -12.45 7.90 -16.37
CA VAL A 13 -11.26 8.49 -16.99
C VAL A 13 -10.93 9.85 -16.37
N ILE A 14 -11.92 10.73 -16.19
CA ILE A 14 -11.71 12.02 -15.54
C ILE A 14 -11.25 11.85 -14.10
N THR A 15 -11.90 10.97 -13.33
CA THR A 15 -11.54 10.68 -11.94
C THR A 15 -10.12 10.13 -11.85
N PHE A 16 -9.74 9.22 -12.74
CA PHE A 16 -8.39 8.67 -12.82
C PHE A 16 -7.36 9.76 -13.09
N ILE A 17 -7.58 10.61 -14.12
CA ILE A 17 -6.67 11.70 -14.45
C ILE A 17 -6.53 12.67 -13.27
N LEU A 18 -7.62 13.04 -12.62
CA LEU A 18 -7.61 13.93 -11.46
C LEU A 18 -6.85 13.31 -10.28
N ALA A 19 -7.14 12.06 -9.93
CA ALA A 19 -6.45 11.36 -8.84
C ALA A 19 -4.95 11.29 -9.08
N VAL A 20 -4.53 10.82 -10.24
CA VAL A 20 -3.12 10.71 -10.63
C VAL A 20 -2.43 12.08 -10.68
N THR A 21 -3.14 13.13 -11.11
CA THR A 21 -2.62 14.50 -11.10
C THR A 21 -2.39 15.01 -9.68
N VAL A 22 -3.32 14.75 -8.77
CA VAL A 22 -3.18 15.12 -7.35
C VAL A 22 -2.03 14.36 -6.71
N ASP A 23 -1.92 13.04 -6.94
CA ASP A 23 -0.81 12.23 -6.43
C ASP A 23 0.56 12.72 -6.94
N TRP A 24 0.62 13.12 -8.22
CA TRP A 24 1.82 13.73 -8.80
C TRP A 24 2.13 15.10 -8.19
N ALA A 25 1.10 15.90 -7.91
CA ALA A 25 1.24 17.28 -7.43
C ALA A 25 1.69 17.34 -5.96
N ILE A 26 1.14 16.48 -5.09
CA ILE A 26 1.41 16.50 -3.64
C ILE A 26 2.92 16.56 -3.33
N PRO A 27 3.77 15.63 -3.79
CA PRO A 27 5.20 15.66 -3.46
C PRO A 27 5.94 16.87 -4.02
N ARG A 28 5.42 17.50 -5.08
CA ARG A 28 6.06 18.65 -5.75
C ARG A 28 5.73 19.98 -5.14
N PHE A 29 4.55 20.08 -4.53
CA PHE A 29 4.10 21.29 -3.82
C PHE A 29 4.30 21.21 -2.31
N MET A 30 4.75 20.05 -1.78
CA MET A 30 5.16 19.96 -0.39
C MET A 30 6.36 20.86 -0.12
N PRO A 31 6.38 21.56 1.03
CA PRO A 31 7.54 22.35 1.44
C PRO A 31 8.74 21.44 1.69
N GLY A 32 9.91 21.84 1.16
CA GLY A 32 11.16 21.10 1.25
C GLY A 32 11.56 20.41 -0.06
N ASN A 33 12.86 20.29 -0.26
CA ASN A 33 13.41 19.60 -1.43
C ASN A 33 13.73 18.14 -1.06
N PRO A 34 13.07 17.14 -1.69
CA PRO A 34 13.32 15.74 -1.37
C PRO A 34 14.78 15.32 -1.57
N VAL A 35 15.49 15.95 -2.49
CA VAL A 35 16.91 15.70 -2.73
C VAL A 35 17.78 16.21 -1.57
N GLU A 36 17.45 17.38 -1.00
CA GLU A 36 18.15 17.92 0.17
C GLU A 36 17.97 17.02 1.38
N ILE A 37 16.78 16.49 1.59
CA ILE A 37 16.49 15.53 2.67
C ILE A 37 17.33 14.26 2.53
N LEU A 38 17.46 13.73 1.30
CA LEU A 38 18.29 12.54 1.03
C LEU A 38 19.77 12.82 1.32
N ILE A 39 20.29 13.95 0.89
CA ILE A 39 21.67 14.37 1.12
C ILE A 39 21.94 14.58 2.62
N ALA A 40 21.04 15.23 3.32
CA ALA A 40 21.15 15.46 4.76
C ALA A 40 21.18 14.12 5.54
N ARG A 41 20.35 13.14 5.14
CA ARG A 41 20.34 11.81 5.75
C ARG A 41 21.64 11.03 5.47
N ALA A 42 22.26 11.23 4.31
CA ALA A 42 23.49 10.55 3.94
C ALA A 42 24.74 11.11 4.64
N GLY A 43 24.64 12.23 5.35
CA GLY A 43 25.77 12.82 6.11
C GLY A 43 26.96 13.22 5.24
N LEU A 44 26.75 13.61 3.98
CA LEU A 44 27.79 13.85 2.98
C LEU A 44 28.51 15.18 3.20
N LYS A 45 29.81 15.22 2.91
CA LYS A 45 30.62 16.45 2.87
C LYS A 45 30.15 17.35 1.71
N ALA A 46 30.32 18.66 1.87
CA ALA A 46 29.77 19.68 0.97
C ALA A 46 30.12 19.49 -0.54
N GLU A 47 31.33 19.05 -0.86
CA GLU A 47 31.72 18.81 -2.28
C GLU A 47 31.02 17.59 -2.87
N SER A 48 30.97 16.47 -2.14
CA SER A 48 30.24 15.27 -2.56
C SER A 48 28.73 15.53 -2.63
N ALA A 49 28.19 16.37 -1.73
CA ALA A 49 26.80 16.76 -1.72
C ALA A 49 26.35 17.47 -3.01
N LYS A 50 27.17 18.36 -3.58
CA LYS A 50 26.86 19.07 -4.84
C LYS A 50 26.78 18.15 -6.05
N LEU A 51 27.70 17.19 -6.17
CA LEU A 51 27.70 16.21 -7.26
C LEU A 51 26.47 15.29 -7.15
N ILE A 52 26.18 14.82 -5.97
CA ILE A 52 25.04 13.93 -5.70
C ILE A 52 23.72 14.68 -5.85
N TYR A 53 23.65 15.95 -5.48
CA TYR A 53 22.49 16.80 -5.73
C TYR A 53 22.15 16.88 -7.22
N SER A 54 23.14 17.20 -8.07
CA SER A 54 22.93 17.29 -9.51
C SER A 54 22.50 15.95 -10.14
N TYR A 55 23.06 14.86 -9.65
CA TYR A 55 22.68 13.50 -10.07
C TYR A 55 21.23 13.16 -9.69
N TYR A 56 20.84 13.44 -8.46
CA TYR A 56 19.45 13.20 -8.02
C TYR A 56 18.45 14.09 -8.73
N MET A 57 18.76 15.39 -8.91
CA MET A 57 17.91 16.31 -9.66
C MET A 57 17.63 15.80 -11.08
N LYS A 58 18.63 15.22 -11.73
CA LYS A 58 18.51 14.60 -13.05
C LYS A 58 17.74 13.28 -12.99
N ALA A 59 18.05 12.41 -12.03
CA ALA A 59 17.43 11.09 -11.88
C ALA A 59 15.92 11.20 -11.59
N PHE A 60 15.50 12.22 -10.82
CA PHE A 60 14.10 12.49 -10.54
C PHE A 60 13.42 13.44 -11.53
N GLY A 61 14.15 13.87 -12.54
CA GLY A 61 13.63 14.78 -13.57
C GLY A 61 13.21 16.16 -13.03
N LEU A 62 13.82 16.63 -11.95
CA LEU A 62 13.50 17.91 -11.30
C LEU A 62 14.20 19.10 -11.92
N ASN A 63 15.09 18.88 -12.86
CA ASN A 63 15.91 19.89 -13.54
C ASN A 63 15.21 20.57 -14.73
N VAL A 64 13.94 20.25 -14.97
CA VAL A 64 13.14 20.83 -16.05
C VAL A 64 11.92 21.57 -15.51
N PRO A 65 11.32 22.50 -16.29
CA PRO A 65 10.12 23.24 -15.86
C PRO A 65 8.98 22.29 -15.46
N ILE A 66 8.16 22.70 -14.49
CA ILE A 66 7.13 21.85 -13.86
C ILE A 66 6.13 21.25 -14.87
N TRP A 67 5.72 22.03 -15.89
CA TRP A 67 4.82 21.54 -16.94
C TRP A 67 5.45 20.38 -17.73
N ARG A 68 6.79 20.46 -17.97
CA ARG A 68 7.53 19.41 -18.68
C ARG A 68 7.70 18.17 -17.79
N GLN A 69 7.89 18.35 -16.48
CA GLN A 69 7.88 17.25 -15.52
C GLN A 69 6.54 16.51 -15.56
N TYR A 70 5.42 17.22 -15.64
CA TYR A 70 4.09 16.63 -15.73
C TYR A 70 3.89 15.84 -17.03
N LEU A 71 4.31 16.38 -18.17
CA LEU A 71 4.26 15.64 -19.44
C LEU A 71 5.14 14.40 -19.43
N ASN A 72 6.38 14.54 -18.96
CA ASN A 72 7.31 13.41 -18.85
C ASN A 72 6.77 12.32 -17.92
N PHE A 73 6.11 12.70 -16.83
CA PHE A 73 5.45 11.76 -15.92
C PHE A 73 4.37 10.94 -16.64
N TRP A 74 3.50 11.58 -17.43
CA TRP A 74 2.47 10.85 -18.18
C TRP A 74 3.07 9.93 -19.23
N ILE A 75 4.10 10.40 -19.95
CA ILE A 75 4.83 9.58 -20.93
C ILE A 75 5.43 8.35 -20.24
N ALA A 76 6.14 8.54 -19.13
CA ALA A 76 6.74 7.46 -18.37
C ALA A 76 5.69 6.47 -17.85
N LEU A 77 4.58 6.98 -17.29
CA LEU A 77 3.47 6.17 -16.79
C LEU A 77 2.89 5.25 -17.88
N PHE A 78 2.65 5.78 -19.08
CA PHE A 78 2.15 4.98 -20.20
C PHE A 78 3.17 3.96 -20.75
N HIS A 79 4.46 4.17 -20.52
CA HIS A 79 5.51 3.20 -20.83
C HIS A 79 5.77 2.21 -19.68
N GLY A 80 5.02 2.32 -18.56
CA GLY A 80 5.23 1.49 -17.39
C GLY A 80 6.50 1.80 -16.61
N ASP A 81 7.12 2.97 -16.86
CA ASP A 81 8.25 3.45 -16.09
C ASP A 81 7.77 4.34 -14.94
N LEU A 82 7.89 3.84 -13.73
CA LEU A 82 7.54 4.57 -12.51
C LEU A 82 8.75 5.29 -11.89
N GLY A 83 9.87 5.33 -12.59
CA GLY A 83 11.10 5.98 -12.13
C GLY A 83 11.81 5.20 -11.03
N VAL A 84 12.62 5.92 -10.25
CA VAL A 84 13.43 5.37 -9.16
C VAL A 84 12.85 5.75 -7.80
N SER A 85 13.00 4.86 -6.81
CA SER A 85 12.51 5.08 -5.45
C SER A 85 13.35 6.14 -4.74
N LEU A 86 12.69 7.10 -4.10
CA LEU A 86 13.33 8.05 -3.18
C LEU A 86 13.88 7.35 -1.92
N TRP A 87 13.15 6.36 -1.43
CA TRP A 87 13.50 5.68 -0.17
C TRP A 87 14.58 4.61 -0.34
N LEU A 88 14.49 3.83 -1.42
CA LEU A 88 15.41 2.74 -1.75
C LEU A 88 16.28 3.07 -2.97
N PHE A 89 16.66 4.35 -3.11
CA PHE A 89 17.51 4.79 -4.22
C PHE A 89 18.80 3.95 -4.33
N PRO A 90 19.23 3.54 -5.55
CA PRO A 90 18.70 3.84 -6.87
C PRO A 90 17.73 2.79 -7.47
N GLN A 91 17.01 2.05 -6.64
CA GLN A 91 16.16 0.95 -7.13
C GLN A 91 14.97 1.48 -7.95
N PRO A 92 14.66 0.89 -9.12
CA PRO A 92 13.46 1.19 -9.87
C PRO A 92 12.20 0.83 -9.08
N VAL A 93 11.21 1.72 -9.06
CA VAL A 93 9.92 1.49 -8.35
C VAL A 93 9.23 0.24 -8.88
N MET A 94 9.25 0.00 -10.20
CA MET A 94 8.65 -1.20 -10.79
C MET A 94 9.26 -2.51 -10.26
N LYS A 95 10.57 -2.52 -9.94
CA LYS A 95 11.22 -3.69 -9.34
C LYS A 95 10.70 -3.95 -7.93
N ILE A 96 10.55 -2.89 -7.14
CA ILE A 96 10.01 -2.97 -5.76
C ILE A 96 8.58 -3.50 -5.80
N ILE A 97 7.74 -2.96 -6.69
CA ILE A 97 6.35 -3.41 -6.86
C ILE A 97 6.30 -4.89 -7.25
N LYS A 98 7.09 -5.31 -8.26
CA LYS A 98 7.13 -6.71 -8.68
C LYS A 98 7.58 -7.67 -7.58
N GLN A 99 8.38 -7.21 -6.64
CA GLN A 99 8.80 -8.00 -5.48
C GLN A 99 7.74 -8.03 -4.37
N ALA A 100 7.01 -6.93 -4.15
CA ALA A 100 6.02 -6.81 -3.08
C ALA A 100 4.65 -7.44 -3.45
N VAL A 101 4.15 -7.16 -4.65
CA VAL A 101 2.80 -7.57 -5.11
C VAL A 101 2.48 -9.06 -4.91
N PRO A 102 3.37 -10.02 -5.20
CA PRO A 102 3.07 -11.44 -4.95
C PRO A 102 2.75 -11.74 -3.49
N TYR A 103 3.45 -11.10 -2.55
CA TYR A 103 3.22 -11.27 -1.11
C TYR A 103 1.95 -10.57 -0.65
N ASP A 104 1.67 -9.38 -1.18
CA ASP A 104 0.42 -8.66 -0.89
C ASP A 104 -0.79 -9.47 -1.38
N ILE A 105 -0.74 -10.03 -2.58
CA ILE A 105 -1.80 -10.90 -3.10
C ILE A 105 -1.92 -12.16 -2.25
N LEU A 106 -0.80 -12.77 -1.88
CA LEU A 106 -0.79 -13.98 -1.07
C LEU A 106 -1.39 -13.75 0.33
N LEU A 107 -1.21 -12.57 0.91
CA LEU A 107 -1.78 -12.22 2.21
C LEU A 107 -3.23 -11.77 2.09
N LEU A 108 -3.51 -10.80 1.22
CA LEU A 108 -4.80 -10.12 1.19
C LEU A 108 -5.90 -10.93 0.50
N LEU A 109 -5.59 -11.62 -0.60
CA LEU A 109 -6.62 -12.33 -1.37
C LEU A 109 -7.33 -13.40 -0.54
N PRO A 110 -6.64 -14.31 0.14
CA PRO A 110 -7.30 -15.29 0.98
C PRO A 110 -7.96 -14.67 2.22
N ALA A 111 -7.37 -13.62 2.82
CA ALA A 111 -7.99 -12.90 3.93
C ALA A 111 -9.35 -12.32 3.51
N ILE A 112 -9.42 -11.65 2.37
CA ILE A 112 -10.65 -11.10 1.79
C ILE A 112 -11.68 -12.21 1.52
N LEU A 113 -11.26 -13.32 0.89
CA LEU A 113 -12.17 -14.44 0.59
C LEU A 113 -12.74 -15.07 1.86
N LEU A 114 -11.90 -15.31 2.85
CA LEU A 114 -12.33 -15.90 4.13
C LEU A 114 -13.25 -14.94 4.90
N SER A 115 -12.92 -13.66 4.96
CA SER A 115 -13.75 -12.64 5.60
C SER A 115 -15.09 -12.51 4.91
N TRP A 116 -15.13 -12.54 3.58
CA TRP A 116 -16.37 -12.52 2.81
C TRP A 116 -17.23 -13.75 3.08
N LEU A 117 -16.64 -14.96 3.09
CA LEU A 117 -17.36 -16.21 3.41
C LEU A 117 -17.88 -16.21 4.85
N ALA A 118 -17.05 -15.80 5.80
CA ALA A 118 -17.42 -15.70 7.21
C ALA A 118 -18.55 -14.68 7.42
N GLY A 119 -18.40 -13.48 6.88
CA GLY A 119 -19.42 -12.42 6.99
C GLY A 119 -20.77 -12.83 6.39
N ASN A 120 -20.78 -13.48 5.22
CA ASN A 120 -22.02 -14.00 4.64
C ASN A 120 -22.67 -15.08 5.53
N LYS A 121 -21.89 -15.98 6.11
CA LYS A 121 -22.41 -16.99 7.02
C LYS A 121 -22.96 -16.37 8.29
N PHE A 122 -22.24 -15.47 8.94
CA PHE A 122 -22.70 -14.79 10.15
C PHE A 122 -23.96 -13.96 9.88
N GLY A 123 -24.02 -13.24 8.77
CA GLY A 123 -25.23 -12.52 8.35
C GLY A 123 -26.42 -13.47 8.13
N ALA A 124 -26.21 -14.61 7.47
CA ALA A 124 -27.25 -15.60 7.27
C ALA A 124 -27.72 -16.25 8.59
N TYR A 125 -26.85 -16.42 9.56
CA TYR A 125 -27.23 -16.90 10.90
C TYR A 125 -27.99 -15.82 11.68
N ALA A 126 -27.55 -14.57 11.64
CA ALA A 126 -28.24 -13.46 12.27
C ALA A 126 -29.68 -13.34 11.79
N ALA A 127 -29.92 -13.48 10.48
CA ALA A 127 -31.26 -13.41 9.89
C ALA A 127 -32.24 -14.52 10.35
N ARG A 128 -31.75 -15.59 10.99
CA ARG A 128 -32.60 -16.72 11.44
C ARG A 128 -33.25 -16.50 12.80
N SER A 129 -32.74 -15.61 13.62
CA SER A 129 -33.20 -15.45 15.01
C SER A 129 -33.03 -14.01 15.44
N LYS A 130 -34.10 -13.42 16.00
CA LYS A 130 -34.07 -12.06 16.58
C LYS A 130 -32.99 -11.90 17.68
N TRP A 131 -32.71 -12.97 18.44
CA TRP A 131 -31.67 -12.93 19.46
C TRP A 131 -30.27 -12.82 18.85
N LEU A 132 -30.00 -13.61 17.81
CA LEU A 132 -28.72 -13.54 17.07
C LEU A 132 -28.57 -12.20 16.35
N ASP A 133 -29.61 -11.70 15.72
CA ASP A 133 -29.60 -10.41 15.04
C ASP A 133 -29.31 -9.27 16.03
N ASN A 134 -29.98 -9.25 17.17
CA ASN A 134 -29.75 -8.26 18.23
C ASN A 134 -28.35 -8.31 18.85
N THR A 135 -27.59 -9.38 18.65
CA THR A 135 -26.21 -9.52 19.16
C THR A 135 -25.19 -9.27 18.06
N ILE A 136 -25.35 -9.90 16.91
CA ILE A 136 -24.38 -9.86 15.81
C ILE A 136 -24.43 -8.51 15.08
N SER A 137 -25.62 -7.98 14.80
CA SER A 137 -25.75 -6.75 14.04
C SER A 137 -25.16 -5.51 14.73
N PRO A 138 -25.40 -5.27 16.05
CA PRO A 138 -24.72 -4.16 16.74
C PRO A 138 -23.20 -4.31 16.76
N LEU A 139 -22.69 -5.52 16.96
CA LEU A 139 -21.25 -5.78 16.93
C LEU A 139 -20.66 -5.47 15.55
N ALA A 140 -21.34 -5.91 14.49
CA ALA A 140 -20.91 -5.62 13.11
C ALA A 140 -20.93 -4.11 12.83
N TYR A 141 -21.92 -3.37 13.29
CA TYR A 141 -21.97 -1.91 13.16
C TYR A 141 -20.85 -1.21 13.93
N ILE A 142 -20.51 -1.65 15.13
CA ILE A 142 -19.39 -1.12 15.91
C ILE A 142 -18.07 -1.35 15.15
N LEU A 143 -17.84 -2.57 14.67
CA LEU A 143 -16.65 -2.90 13.89
C LEU A 143 -16.56 -2.08 12.59
N GLN A 144 -17.70 -1.92 11.88
CA GLN A 144 -17.75 -1.12 10.65
C GLN A 144 -17.53 0.37 10.90
N ALA A 145 -17.99 0.90 12.02
CA ALA A 145 -17.80 2.30 12.42
C ALA A 145 -16.36 2.57 12.91
N THR A 146 -15.64 1.54 13.31
CA THR A 146 -14.26 1.66 13.78
C THR A 146 -13.32 1.81 12.59
N PRO A 147 -12.41 2.82 12.58
CA PRO A 147 -11.42 2.97 11.54
C PRO A 147 -10.54 1.71 11.46
N TYR A 148 -10.63 0.95 10.37
CA TYR A 148 -9.93 -0.33 10.21
C TYR A 148 -8.40 -0.22 10.38
N MET A 149 -7.80 0.88 9.93
CA MET A 149 -6.36 1.14 10.12
C MET A 149 -5.99 1.27 11.61
N TRP A 150 -6.83 1.94 12.39
CA TRP A 150 -6.64 2.06 13.85
C TRP A 150 -6.80 0.70 14.53
N LEU A 151 -7.85 -0.05 14.19
CA LEU A 151 -8.07 -1.38 14.73
C LEU A 151 -6.91 -2.33 14.39
N GLY A 152 -6.45 -2.32 13.14
CA GLY A 152 -5.30 -3.10 12.70
C GLY A 152 -4.02 -2.76 13.47
N MET A 153 -3.72 -1.47 13.68
CA MET A 153 -2.57 -1.05 14.49
C MET A 153 -2.71 -1.48 15.97
N LEU A 154 -3.93 -1.38 16.53
CA LEU A 154 -4.20 -1.80 17.90
C LEU A 154 -3.99 -3.31 18.07
N LEU A 155 -4.51 -4.12 17.14
CA LEU A 155 -4.34 -5.58 17.16
C LEU A 155 -2.87 -5.98 16.95
N ALA A 156 -2.16 -5.33 16.05
CA ALA A 156 -0.73 -5.55 15.82
C ALA A 156 0.08 -5.21 17.08
N TRP A 157 -0.22 -4.10 17.73
CA TRP A 157 0.42 -3.74 19.00
C TRP A 157 0.09 -4.72 20.12
N LEU A 158 -1.18 -5.05 20.30
CA LEU A 158 -1.62 -5.93 21.39
C LEU A 158 -1.09 -7.36 21.20
N CYS A 159 -1.38 -7.97 20.04
CA CYS A 159 -1.04 -9.38 19.80
C CYS A 159 0.43 -9.56 19.43
N GLY A 160 1.04 -8.60 18.73
CA GLY A 160 2.42 -8.70 18.27
C GLY A 160 3.43 -8.17 19.27
N VAL A 161 3.23 -6.93 19.75
CA VAL A 161 4.23 -6.25 20.59
C VAL A 161 4.02 -6.55 22.08
N ARG A 162 2.76 -6.50 22.57
CA ARG A 162 2.50 -6.66 24.01
C ARG A 162 2.44 -8.11 24.45
N LEU A 163 1.75 -8.96 23.70
CA LEU A 163 1.51 -10.36 24.05
C LEU A 163 2.50 -11.32 23.37
N HIS A 164 3.24 -10.87 22.36
CA HIS A 164 4.17 -11.71 21.57
C HIS A 164 3.54 -13.00 21.01
N LEU A 165 2.22 -12.96 20.69
CA LEU A 165 1.49 -14.13 20.21
C LEU A 165 1.58 -14.29 18.70
N LEU A 166 1.62 -13.17 17.95
CA LEU A 166 1.57 -13.14 16.49
C LEU A 166 2.64 -12.20 15.92
N PRO A 167 3.17 -12.49 14.74
CA PRO A 167 4.02 -11.55 14.03
C PRO A 167 3.20 -10.32 13.61
N PHE A 168 3.77 -9.12 13.75
CA PHE A 168 3.09 -7.85 13.50
C PHE A 168 3.58 -7.14 12.23
N SER A 169 4.54 -7.71 11.52
CA SER A 169 5.11 -7.10 10.31
C SER A 169 5.64 -8.14 9.33
N GLY A 170 5.61 -7.80 8.04
CA GLY A 170 6.08 -8.65 6.95
C GLY A 170 5.05 -9.72 6.53
N ALA A 171 5.36 -10.43 5.45
CA ALA A 171 4.55 -11.53 4.94
C ALA A 171 4.99 -12.89 5.50
N TYR A 172 6.22 -12.98 5.99
CA TYR A 172 6.83 -14.16 6.60
C TYR A 172 8.02 -13.71 7.47
N SER A 173 8.57 -14.62 8.26
CA SER A 173 9.72 -14.33 9.13
C SER A 173 10.98 -13.93 8.32
N ASN A 174 11.59 -12.80 8.68
CA ASN A 174 12.80 -12.27 8.05
C ASN A 174 14.01 -13.23 8.10
N ALA A 175 13.96 -14.24 8.99
CA ALA A 175 15.00 -15.26 9.10
C ALA A 175 14.86 -16.39 8.08
N MET A 176 13.81 -16.38 7.25
CA MET A 176 13.52 -17.46 6.30
C MET A 176 13.64 -16.94 4.86
N MET A 177 14.11 -17.81 3.96
CA MET A 177 14.02 -17.58 2.52
C MET A 177 12.74 -18.21 1.98
N PRO A 178 12.11 -17.58 0.96
CA PRO A 178 10.94 -18.14 0.29
C PRO A 178 11.23 -19.56 -0.21
N SER A 179 10.44 -20.52 0.25
CA SER A 179 10.62 -21.95 -0.10
C SER A 179 9.29 -22.69 0.08
N PHE A 180 9.13 -23.85 -0.54
CA PHE A 180 7.96 -24.72 -0.32
C PHE A 180 8.10 -25.63 0.91
N SER A 181 8.89 -25.21 1.92
CA SER A 181 9.03 -25.94 3.17
C SER A 181 7.82 -25.71 4.09
N TRP A 182 7.50 -26.71 4.92
CA TRP A 182 6.43 -26.59 5.91
C TRP A 182 6.64 -25.44 6.88
N SER A 183 7.88 -25.19 7.29
CA SER A 183 8.24 -24.07 8.17
C SER A 183 7.91 -22.70 7.53
N PHE A 184 8.16 -22.55 6.23
CA PHE A 184 7.83 -21.32 5.52
C PHE A 184 6.31 -21.14 5.38
N VAL A 185 5.58 -22.18 5.03
CA VAL A 185 4.09 -22.16 4.96
C VAL A 185 3.49 -21.83 6.32
N TRP A 186 4.01 -22.41 7.39
CA TRP A 186 3.56 -22.09 8.74
C TRP A 186 3.82 -20.63 9.12
N SER A 187 4.98 -20.09 8.76
CA SER A 187 5.29 -18.68 8.94
C SER A 187 4.31 -17.78 8.18
N LEU A 188 3.99 -18.08 6.93
CA LEU A 188 2.96 -17.36 6.17
C LEU A 188 1.61 -17.38 6.87
N LEU A 189 1.16 -18.53 7.36
CA LEU A 189 -0.12 -18.67 8.06
C LEU A 189 -0.17 -17.85 9.34
N GLN A 190 0.90 -17.79 10.11
CA GLN A 190 0.97 -16.95 11.30
C GLN A 190 0.85 -15.45 10.98
N HIS A 191 1.50 -14.98 9.89
CA HIS A 191 1.41 -13.59 9.43
C HIS A 191 0.03 -13.26 8.82
N TRP A 192 -0.75 -14.27 8.50
CA TRP A 192 -2.07 -14.14 7.90
C TRP A 192 -3.18 -13.85 8.89
N ILE A 193 -3.00 -14.24 10.14
CA ILE A 193 -4.04 -14.14 11.18
C ILE A 193 -4.45 -12.68 11.40
N LEU A 194 -3.49 -11.77 11.55
CA LEU A 194 -3.81 -10.36 11.79
C LEU A 194 -4.50 -9.66 10.59
N PRO A 195 -4.08 -9.84 9.33
CA PRO A 195 -4.80 -9.30 8.18
C PRO A 195 -6.20 -9.89 7.98
N PHE A 196 -6.46 -11.10 8.51
CA PHE A 196 -7.77 -11.75 8.44
C PHE A 196 -8.73 -11.25 9.54
N ALA A 197 -8.23 -10.90 10.72
CA ALA A 197 -9.02 -10.51 11.88
C ALA A 197 -9.73 -9.16 11.70
#